data_e1f38c4312b60cac4030832117aa7c19
#
_entry.id   e1f38c4312b60cac4030832117aa7c19
#
_cell.length_a   1.000
_cell.length_b   1.000
_cell.length_c   1.000
_cell.angle_alpha   90.00
_cell.angle_beta   90.00
_cell.angle_gamma   90.00
#
_symmetry.space_group_name_H-M   'P 1'
#
loop_
_entity.id
_entity.type
_entity.pdbx_description
1 polymer ?
#
loop_
_entity_poly.entity_id
_entity_poly.type
_entity_poly.pdbx_seq_one_letter_code
_entity_poly.pdbx_strand_id
1 'polypeptide(L)'
;MRNACETRQRSVKIGLTAALLTMLLALVLSACGSSGGSSSSGESSGSSSSGGAKLDVVGYSTPESVYAEVLEPAFEKTAEGEGVSFSNSFGASGDQSRAVVAGQPASVVHFSQAGDMERLVEEGEIVAKDWDQNKYKGIATDSVVVILVQKGNPLGIKSFKDLETNEEAEVVTPNPFSSGSARWNIMAIYGAALEEGDSEAQALEAVKTVLEKTVAQPGSGRDAFSAFSQGEGNVLLTYENEAIKAEKEGEDVEYVIPPATLKIETPIAVTKEAPEPAAEDFLNWLWSDEGQELWAENGYRPVNPKLVDPKQFPTPPQLFEISKFGGWGKVNDDFFDEETGSVAKIENELGVSTSG
;
A
#
# COMPACT_ATOMS: atom_id res chain seq x y z
N MET A 1 -10.96 0.03 -68.51
CA MET A 1 -10.72 1.49 -68.44
C MET A 1 -10.19 1.71 -67.00
N ARG A 2 -8.87 1.67 -66.76
CA ARG A 2 -7.84 2.74 -66.80
C ARG A 2 -8.30 4.03 -66.13
N ASN A 3 -7.75 4.28 -64.92
CA ASN A 3 -6.86 5.36 -64.48
C ASN A 3 -6.71 5.21 -62.93
N ALA A 4 -5.62 4.97 -62.31
CA ALA A 4 -4.26 5.48 -62.25
C ALA A 4 -4.15 6.89 -61.63
N CYS A 5 -3.21 6.98 -60.66
CA CYS A 5 -2.51 8.16 -60.15
C CYS A 5 -3.18 8.91 -58.98
N GLU A 6 -2.54 9.31 -57.89
CA GLU A 6 -1.11 9.74 -57.76
C GLU A 6 -0.71 9.78 -56.28
N THR A 7 0.45 9.28 -55.98
CA THR A 7 1.26 9.42 -54.78
C THR A 7 1.71 10.87 -54.58
N ARG A 8 1.60 11.41 -53.36
CA ARG A 8 2.32 12.65 -53.01
C ARG A 8 3.08 12.48 -51.71
N GLN A 9 4.33 12.05 -51.84
CA GLN A 9 5.36 12.21 -50.82
C GLN A 9 5.62 13.70 -50.55
N ARG A 10 5.59 14.11 -49.31
CA ARG A 10 6.25 15.35 -48.84
C ARG A 10 7.38 15.01 -47.89
N SER A 11 8.57 15.09 -48.41
CA SER A 11 9.83 15.14 -47.67
C SER A 11 9.90 16.46 -46.90
N VAL A 12 10.17 16.41 -45.60
CA VAL A 12 10.60 17.57 -44.83
C VAL A 12 12.07 17.36 -44.45
N LYS A 13 12.87 18.31 -44.86
CA LYS A 13 14.34 18.36 -44.75
C LYS A 13 14.72 18.61 -43.29
N ILE A 14 15.69 17.83 -42.84
CA ILE A 14 16.45 18.01 -41.60
C ILE A 14 17.40 19.21 -41.81
N GLY A 15 17.23 20.22 -40.96
CA GLY A 15 18.19 21.32 -40.83
C GLY A 15 19.06 21.11 -39.58
N LEU A 16 20.32 20.76 -39.84
CA LEU A 16 21.39 20.63 -38.86
C LEU A 16 22.01 22.02 -38.65
N THR A 17 21.95 22.57 -37.44
CA THR A 17 22.82 23.69 -37.03
C THR A 17 23.48 23.36 -35.71
N ALA A 18 24.76 23.06 -35.82
CA ALA A 18 25.71 23.00 -34.72
C ALA A 18 26.11 24.44 -34.33
N ALA A 19 26.10 24.72 -33.02
CA ALA A 19 26.81 25.87 -32.46
C ALA A 19 27.60 25.44 -31.24
N LEU A 20 28.90 25.32 -31.41
CA LEU A 20 29.93 25.32 -30.36
C LEU A 20 29.87 26.64 -29.61
N LEU A 21 29.93 26.61 -28.27
CA LEU A 21 30.56 27.68 -27.51
C LEU A 21 31.35 27.11 -26.32
N THR A 22 32.63 27.44 -26.36
CA THR A 22 33.75 27.05 -25.52
C THR A 22 33.79 27.81 -24.18
N MET A 23 34.13 27.10 -23.11
CA MET A 23 35.16 27.33 -22.09
C MET A 23 35.32 28.73 -21.47
N LEU A 24 35.16 28.80 -20.15
CA LEU A 24 36.05 29.66 -19.33
C LEU A 24 36.21 29.06 -17.90
N LEU A 25 37.43 28.58 -17.68
CA LEU A 25 38.01 28.12 -16.43
C LEU A 25 38.56 29.34 -15.68
N ALA A 26 38.18 29.52 -14.44
CA ALA A 26 38.85 30.49 -13.55
C ALA A 26 39.21 29.79 -12.22
N LEU A 27 40.47 29.41 -12.14
CA LEU A 27 41.17 29.07 -10.90
C LEU A 27 41.53 30.38 -10.14
N VAL A 28 41.17 30.40 -8.85
CA VAL A 28 41.81 31.32 -7.90
C VAL A 28 42.36 30.47 -6.73
N LEU A 29 43.70 30.27 -6.78
CA LEU A 29 44.50 29.90 -5.64
C LEU A 29 44.81 31.19 -4.86
N SER A 30 44.63 31.15 -3.54
CA SER A 30 45.32 32.07 -2.63
C SER A 30 45.82 31.33 -1.42
N ALA A 31 47.07 31.55 -1.16
CA ALA A 31 48.01 30.81 -0.33
C ALA A 31 47.94 31.21 1.15
N CYS A 32 48.45 30.26 1.96
CA CYS A 32 49.09 30.28 3.23
C CYS A 32 49.35 31.60 3.97
N GLY A 33 49.07 31.56 5.29
CA GLY A 33 49.64 32.42 6.30
C GLY A 33 49.67 31.69 7.64
N SER A 34 50.85 31.26 8.09
CA SER A 34 51.14 30.61 9.34
C SER A 34 51.48 31.68 10.40
N SER A 35 50.97 31.52 11.62
CA SER A 35 51.76 31.61 12.86
C SER A 35 50.88 31.66 14.13
N GLY A 36 51.08 30.72 15.01
CA GLY A 36 51.54 30.97 16.40
C GLY A 36 50.51 31.21 17.48
N GLY A 37 50.20 30.15 18.29
CA GLY A 37 50.30 30.27 19.72
C GLY A 37 49.09 30.62 20.55
N SER A 38 48.67 29.68 21.33
CA SER A 38 48.31 29.70 22.75
C SER A 38 47.00 29.05 23.11
N SER A 39 47.14 28.00 23.89
CA SER A 39 46.13 27.25 24.61
C SER A 39 45.22 28.13 25.45
N SER A 40 43.92 27.96 25.27
CA SER A 40 42.93 28.16 26.31
C SER A 40 41.84 27.10 26.14
N SER A 41 41.74 26.28 27.19
CA SER A 41 40.61 25.37 27.40
C SER A 41 39.30 26.16 27.46
N GLY A 42 38.52 26.10 26.38
CA GLY A 42 37.14 26.57 26.34
C GLY A 42 36.29 25.32 26.18
N GLU A 43 35.45 25.06 27.17
CA GLU A 43 34.36 24.12 27.05
C GLU A 43 33.53 24.50 25.82
N SER A 44 33.59 23.68 24.79
CA SER A 44 32.68 23.75 23.69
C SER A 44 31.34 23.21 24.20
N SER A 45 30.51 24.13 24.72
CA SER A 45 29.07 23.90 24.73
C SER A 45 28.67 23.67 23.29
N GLY A 46 28.49 22.40 22.94
CA GLY A 46 27.86 21.99 21.69
C GLY A 46 26.49 22.65 21.64
N SER A 47 26.40 23.68 20.83
CA SER A 47 25.11 24.15 20.31
C SER A 47 24.57 22.98 19.51
N SER A 48 23.74 22.16 20.14
CA SER A 48 22.83 21.27 19.42
C SER A 48 21.99 22.18 18.55
N SER A 49 22.29 22.20 17.27
CA SER A 49 21.35 22.69 16.27
C SER A 49 20.05 21.88 16.49
N SER A 50 19.00 22.54 16.89
CA SER A 50 17.65 21.98 16.94
C SER A 50 17.14 21.77 15.50
N GLY A 51 17.80 20.93 14.73
CA GLY A 51 17.23 20.30 13.55
C GLY A 51 16.42 19.13 14.08
N GLY A 52 15.11 19.21 14.02
CA GLY A 52 14.25 18.11 14.39
C GLY A 52 14.55 16.84 13.56
N ALA A 53 14.12 15.70 14.05
CA ALA A 53 14.30 14.44 13.35
C ALA A 53 13.51 14.45 12.04
N LYS A 54 14.08 13.83 10.99
CA LYS A 54 13.35 13.53 9.75
C LYS A 54 12.99 12.06 9.74
N LEU A 55 11.72 11.75 9.59
CA LEU A 55 11.19 10.40 9.47
C LEU A 55 10.83 10.09 8.01
N ASP A 56 11.45 9.07 7.45
CA ASP A 56 11.10 8.54 6.14
C ASP A 56 10.04 7.44 6.34
N VAL A 57 8.79 7.71 5.95
CA VAL A 57 7.66 6.78 6.05
C VAL A 57 7.49 6.07 4.72
N VAL A 58 7.59 4.74 4.74
CA VAL A 58 7.43 3.90 3.55
C VAL A 58 6.24 2.97 3.76
N GLY A 59 5.27 3.02 2.85
CA GLY A 59 4.02 2.29 3.07
C GLY A 59 3.25 1.86 1.83
N TYR A 60 2.21 1.07 2.08
CA TYR A 60 1.27 0.70 1.04
C TYR A 60 0.38 1.90 0.66
N SER A 61 -0.19 1.87 -0.56
CA SER A 61 -0.76 3.05 -1.21
C SER A 61 -1.98 3.67 -0.53
N THR A 62 -2.83 2.88 0.15
CA THR A 62 -4.15 3.37 0.58
C THR A 62 -4.11 4.42 1.69
N PRO A 63 -3.22 4.38 2.70
CA PRO A 63 -3.19 5.36 3.78
C PRO A 63 -2.41 6.65 3.46
N GLU A 64 -1.84 6.80 2.27
CA GLU A 64 -0.99 7.94 1.91
C GLU A 64 -1.59 9.30 2.31
N SER A 65 -2.82 9.56 1.88
CA SER A 65 -3.49 10.85 2.19
C SER A 65 -3.77 11.03 3.68
N VAL A 66 -4.05 9.94 4.40
CA VAL A 66 -4.31 10.02 5.85
C VAL A 66 -3.03 10.32 6.62
N TYR A 67 -1.89 9.74 6.21
CA TYR A 67 -0.59 10.13 6.77
C TYR A 67 -0.32 11.61 6.53
N ALA A 68 -0.30 12.04 5.26
CA ALA A 68 0.13 13.38 4.89
C ALA A 68 -0.81 14.50 5.37
N GLU A 69 -2.12 14.26 5.41
CA GLU A 69 -3.10 15.30 5.67
C GLU A 69 -3.62 15.32 7.12
N VAL A 70 -3.49 14.20 7.84
CA VAL A 70 -4.10 14.02 9.16
C VAL A 70 -3.10 13.62 10.22
N LEU A 71 -2.43 12.48 10.08
CA LEU A 71 -1.65 11.86 11.16
C LEU A 71 -0.34 12.61 11.42
N GLU A 72 0.43 12.88 10.38
CA GLU A 72 1.69 13.61 10.48
C GLU A 72 1.47 15.05 11.03
N PRO A 73 0.53 15.84 10.47
CA PRO A 73 0.23 17.16 11.02
C PRO A 73 -0.35 17.15 12.44
N ALA A 74 -0.98 16.06 12.87
CA ALA A 74 -1.46 15.91 14.24
C ALA A 74 -0.30 15.57 15.18
N PHE A 75 0.56 14.63 14.81
CA PHE A 75 1.75 14.28 15.59
C PHE A 75 2.71 15.45 15.76
N GLU A 76 2.99 16.24 14.72
CA GLU A 76 3.84 17.44 14.77
C GLU A 76 3.38 18.49 15.81
N LYS A 77 2.13 18.43 16.26
CA LYS A 77 1.58 19.33 17.28
C LYS A 77 1.73 18.78 18.70
N THR A 78 2.11 17.52 18.84
CA THR A 78 2.39 16.93 20.16
C THR A 78 3.76 17.37 20.67
N ALA A 79 4.03 17.14 21.94
CA ALA A 79 5.33 17.46 22.53
C ALA A 79 6.45 16.57 21.95
N GLU A 80 6.15 15.32 21.66
CA GLU A 80 7.07 14.33 21.08
C GLU A 80 7.34 14.61 19.59
N GLY A 81 6.36 15.20 18.89
CA GLY A 81 6.43 15.54 17.48
C GLY A 81 7.02 16.92 17.18
N GLU A 82 7.32 17.73 18.21
CA GLU A 82 7.84 19.09 17.99
C GLU A 82 9.17 19.07 17.23
N GLY A 83 9.16 19.68 16.04
CA GLY A 83 10.33 19.75 15.16
C GLY A 83 10.59 18.49 14.33
N VAL A 84 9.79 17.44 14.42
CA VAL A 84 9.82 16.31 13.51
C VAL A 84 9.32 16.73 12.13
N SER A 85 9.88 16.15 11.09
CA SER A 85 9.43 16.32 9.69
C SER A 85 9.34 14.97 9.00
N PHE A 86 8.49 14.85 8.00
CA PHE A 86 8.22 13.60 7.30
C PHE A 86 8.64 13.65 5.83
N SER A 87 8.96 12.47 5.31
CA SER A 87 9.18 12.24 3.87
C SER A 87 8.54 10.90 3.53
N ASN A 88 7.61 10.92 2.60
CA ASN A 88 6.71 9.82 2.33
C ASN A 88 7.02 9.10 1.02
N SER A 89 6.93 7.75 1.05
CA SER A 89 6.95 6.91 -0.13
C SER A 89 5.86 5.86 0.00
N PHE A 90 4.77 6.03 -0.75
CA PHE A 90 3.64 5.12 -0.75
C PHE A 90 3.41 4.51 -2.13
N GLY A 91 3.08 3.23 -2.18
CA GLY A 91 2.89 2.51 -3.43
C GLY A 91 2.38 1.09 -3.22
N ALA A 92 2.57 0.22 -4.19
CA ALA A 92 2.26 -1.19 -4.02
C ALA A 92 3.09 -1.78 -2.87
N SER A 93 2.45 -2.46 -1.92
CA SER A 93 3.09 -2.92 -0.67
C SER A 93 4.31 -3.81 -0.90
N GLY A 94 4.20 -4.77 -1.83
CA GLY A 94 5.31 -5.65 -2.18
C GLY A 94 6.49 -4.89 -2.80
N ASP A 95 6.20 -3.90 -3.68
CA ASP A 95 7.22 -3.07 -4.31
C ASP A 95 7.94 -2.19 -3.28
N GLN A 96 7.19 -1.57 -2.36
CA GLN A 96 7.77 -0.77 -1.29
C GLN A 96 8.65 -1.60 -0.36
N SER A 97 8.20 -2.80 0.02
CA SER A 97 9.01 -3.72 0.82
C SER A 97 10.31 -4.11 0.11
N ARG A 98 10.26 -4.48 -1.18
CA ARG A 98 11.45 -4.77 -2.00
C ARG A 98 12.38 -3.57 -2.14
N ALA A 99 11.83 -2.37 -2.30
CA ALA A 99 12.62 -1.14 -2.39
C ALA A 99 13.39 -0.85 -1.09
N VAL A 100 12.76 -1.07 0.07
CA VAL A 100 13.45 -0.93 1.37
C VAL A 100 14.57 -1.95 1.51
N VAL A 101 14.36 -3.23 1.15
CA VAL A 101 15.43 -4.24 1.11
C VAL A 101 16.56 -3.83 0.15
N ALA A 102 16.22 -3.21 -0.97
CA ALA A 102 17.20 -2.70 -1.94
C ALA A 102 17.92 -1.40 -1.50
N GLY A 103 17.63 -0.88 -0.30
CA GLY A 103 18.33 0.26 0.32
C GLY A 103 17.56 1.59 0.24
N GLN A 104 16.27 1.60 -0.05
CA GLN A 104 15.44 2.81 0.11
C GLN A 104 15.42 3.19 1.60
N PRO A 105 15.74 4.44 1.96
CA PRO A 105 15.64 4.90 3.34
C PRO A 105 14.22 4.77 3.89
N ALA A 106 14.11 4.22 5.09
CA ALA A 106 12.86 4.09 5.81
C ALA A 106 13.08 4.18 7.30
N SER A 107 12.33 5.01 7.99
CA SER A 107 12.28 5.09 9.46
C SER A 107 11.11 4.29 10.01
N VAL A 108 9.96 4.41 9.37
CA VAL A 108 8.74 3.68 9.69
C VAL A 108 8.25 3.00 8.43
N VAL A 109 7.92 1.72 8.55
CA VAL A 109 7.38 0.92 7.45
C VAL A 109 5.96 0.45 7.81
N HIS A 110 5.00 0.65 6.90
CA HIS A 110 3.60 0.27 7.08
C HIS A 110 3.09 -0.47 5.84
N PHE A 111 3.00 -1.78 5.92
CA PHE A 111 2.66 -2.62 4.78
C PHE A 111 1.22 -3.15 4.83
N SER A 112 0.78 -3.64 3.69
CA SER A 112 -0.56 -4.20 3.53
C SER A 112 -0.70 -5.58 4.20
N GLN A 113 0.38 -6.37 4.30
CA GLN A 113 0.35 -7.74 4.84
C GLN A 113 1.68 -8.13 5.49
N ALA A 114 1.64 -9.08 6.43
CA ALA A 114 2.80 -9.44 7.25
C ALA A 114 3.97 -10.01 6.45
N GLY A 115 3.75 -10.73 5.34
CA GLY A 115 4.85 -11.26 4.53
C GLY A 115 5.75 -10.16 3.92
N ASP A 116 5.22 -8.95 3.70
CA ASP A 116 6.04 -7.82 3.27
C ASP A 116 6.90 -7.27 4.42
N MET A 117 6.45 -7.38 5.67
CA MET A 117 7.23 -7.06 6.86
C MET A 117 8.28 -8.15 7.15
N GLU A 118 7.90 -9.42 7.03
CA GLU A 118 8.78 -10.57 7.22
C GLU A 118 9.99 -10.53 6.27
N ARG A 119 9.78 -10.06 5.03
CA ARG A 119 10.90 -9.82 4.08
C ARG A 119 11.96 -8.88 4.67
N LEU A 120 11.58 -7.81 5.34
CA LEU A 120 12.52 -6.88 5.96
C LEU A 120 13.26 -7.49 7.16
N VAL A 121 12.63 -8.44 7.83
CA VAL A 121 13.25 -9.20 8.93
C VAL A 121 14.27 -10.21 8.41
N GLU A 122 13.93 -10.92 7.32
CA GLU A 122 14.70 -12.07 6.83
C GLU A 122 15.82 -11.67 5.87
N GLU A 123 15.55 -10.79 4.91
CA GLU A 123 16.49 -10.49 3.83
C GLU A 123 17.46 -9.35 4.16
N GLY A 124 17.15 -8.45 5.08
CA GLY A 124 17.99 -7.29 5.37
C GLY A 124 18.26 -7.06 6.84
N GLU A 125 17.64 -7.82 7.73
CA GLU A 125 17.61 -7.54 9.17
C GLU A 125 17.23 -6.07 9.48
N ILE A 126 16.44 -5.46 8.61
CA ILE A 126 16.07 -4.02 8.66
C ILE A 126 15.09 -3.76 9.79
N VAL A 127 14.14 -4.67 10.00
CA VAL A 127 13.18 -4.64 11.10
C VAL A 127 13.57 -5.67 12.16
N ALA A 128 13.25 -5.40 13.41
CA ALA A 128 13.53 -6.32 14.52
C ALA A 128 12.64 -7.59 14.41
N LYS A 129 13.16 -8.75 14.83
CA LYS A 129 12.44 -10.03 14.77
C LYS A 129 11.21 -10.09 15.68
N ASP A 130 11.17 -9.24 16.67
CA ASP A 130 10.12 -9.12 17.69
C ASP A 130 9.18 -7.93 17.43
N TRP A 131 9.13 -7.42 16.19
CA TRP A 131 8.31 -6.30 15.78
C TRP A 131 6.82 -6.47 16.13
N ASP A 132 6.32 -7.70 16.20
CA ASP A 132 4.94 -8.09 16.47
C ASP A 132 4.66 -8.42 17.96
N GLN A 133 5.67 -8.27 18.86
CA GLN A 133 5.52 -8.69 20.26
C GLN A 133 4.85 -7.64 21.17
N ASN A 134 4.29 -6.59 20.63
CA ASN A 134 3.49 -5.64 21.40
C ASN A 134 2.03 -6.10 21.56
N LYS A 135 1.24 -5.34 22.35
CA LYS A 135 -0.17 -5.68 22.64
C LYS A 135 -1.07 -5.72 21.39
N TYR A 136 -0.66 -5.10 20.29
CA TYR A 136 -1.37 -5.04 19.02
C TYR A 136 -0.76 -5.94 17.95
N LYS A 137 0.24 -6.75 18.30
CA LYS A 137 0.94 -7.67 17.39
C LYS A 137 1.52 -6.94 16.15
N GLY A 138 2.05 -5.73 16.36
CA GLY A 138 2.59 -4.92 15.29
C GLY A 138 1.56 -4.41 14.27
N ILE A 139 0.25 -4.50 14.55
CA ILE A 139 -0.80 -4.07 13.63
C ILE A 139 -1.17 -2.60 13.90
N ALA A 140 -1.15 -1.78 12.87
CA ALA A 140 -1.53 -0.36 12.94
C ALA A 140 -3.04 -0.19 12.95
N THR A 141 -3.71 -0.82 12.01
CA THR A 141 -5.17 -0.77 11.82
C THR A 141 -5.69 -2.09 11.28
N ASP A 142 -6.98 -2.31 11.49
CA ASP A 142 -7.74 -3.38 10.86
C ASP A 142 -8.61 -2.82 9.71
N SER A 143 -9.05 -3.69 8.81
CA SER A 143 -10.07 -3.44 7.81
C SER A 143 -10.79 -4.75 7.47
N VAL A 144 -11.68 -4.72 6.48
CA VAL A 144 -12.25 -5.92 5.86
C VAL A 144 -12.25 -5.76 4.35
N VAL A 145 -12.20 -6.87 3.62
CA VAL A 145 -12.40 -6.82 2.17
C VAL A 145 -13.87 -6.57 1.88
N VAL A 146 -14.12 -5.56 1.02
CA VAL A 146 -15.47 -5.17 0.58
C VAL A 146 -15.56 -5.17 -0.94
N ILE A 147 -16.80 -5.11 -1.43
CA ILE A 147 -17.12 -4.98 -2.84
C ILE A 147 -17.66 -3.58 -3.06
N LEU A 148 -16.91 -2.73 -3.75
CA LEU A 148 -17.36 -1.40 -4.16
C LEU A 148 -18.08 -1.51 -5.51
N VAL A 149 -19.22 -0.89 -5.62
CA VAL A 149 -20.09 -0.93 -6.81
C VAL A 149 -20.58 0.48 -7.16
N GLN A 150 -21.10 0.65 -8.35
CA GLN A 150 -21.75 1.88 -8.73
C GLN A 150 -22.99 2.11 -7.86
N LYS A 151 -23.33 3.38 -7.63
CA LYS A 151 -24.44 3.79 -6.77
C LYS A 151 -25.76 3.16 -7.18
N GLY A 152 -26.49 2.67 -6.18
CA GLY A 152 -27.75 1.94 -6.38
C GLY A 152 -27.52 0.47 -6.70
N ASN A 153 -26.28 -0.01 -6.70
CA ASN A 153 -25.92 -1.41 -6.93
C ASN A 153 -26.71 -2.06 -8.09
N PRO A 154 -26.56 -1.57 -9.33
CA PRO A 154 -27.40 -1.99 -10.45
C PRO A 154 -27.31 -3.48 -10.76
N LEU A 155 -26.20 -4.12 -10.41
CA LEU A 155 -25.98 -5.56 -10.59
C LEU A 155 -26.54 -6.41 -9.44
N GLY A 156 -26.97 -5.78 -8.34
CA GLY A 156 -27.52 -6.47 -7.17
C GLY A 156 -26.52 -7.35 -6.42
N ILE A 157 -25.22 -7.02 -6.49
CA ILE A 157 -24.13 -7.75 -5.84
C ILE A 157 -24.28 -7.68 -4.32
N LYS A 158 -24.18 -8.82 -3.63
CA LYS A 158 -24.28 -8.94 -2.16
C LYS A 158 -23.19 -9.80 -1.54
N SER A 159 -22.50 -10.59 -2.36
CA SER A 159 -21.48 -11.55 -1.92
C SER A 159 -20.45 -11.75 -3.03
N PHE A 160 -19.33 -12.40 -2.70
CA PHE A 160 -18.36 -12.81 -3.72
C PHE A 160 -18.96 -13.83 -4.70
N LYS A 161 -19.92 -14.65 -4.25
CA LYS A 161 -20.64 -15.60 -5.11
C LYS A 161 -21.41 -14.93 -6.24
N ASP A 162 -21.93 -13.74 -5.98
CA ASP A 162 -22.61 -12.98 -7.03
C ASP A 162 -21.63 -12.54 -8.14
N LEU A 163 -20.34 -12.32 -7.83
CA LEU A 163 -19.33 -12.02 -8.84
C LEU A 163 -19.04 -13.23 -9.74
N GLU A 164 -19.07 -14.44 -9.19
CA GLU A 164 -18.90 -15.66 -9.98
C GLU A 164 -20.07 -15.86 -10.96
N THR A 165 -21.30 -15.60 -10.51
CA THR A 165 -22.53 -15.99 -11.23
C THR A 165 -23.12 -14.89 -12.09
N ASN A 166 -22.79 -13.61 -11.83
CA ASN A 166 -23.27 -12.49 -12.63
C ASN A 166 -22.41 -12.30 -13.88
N GLU A 167 -22.97 -12.56 -15.05
CA GLU A 167 -22.27 -12.44 -16.35
C GLU A 167 -21.93 -10.98 -16.73
N GLU A 168 -22.56 -9.99 -16.09
CA GLU A 168 -22.31 -8.57 -16.36
C GLU A 168 -21.27 -7.96 -15.40
N ALA A 169 -20.74 -8.75 -14.46
CA ALA A 169 -19.71 -8.28 -13.54
C ALA A 169 -18.38 -8.11 -14.27
N GLU A 170 -17.87 -6.89 -14.27
CA GLU A 170 -16.55 -6.51 -14.75
C GLU A 170 -15.72 -6.05 -13.56
N VAL A 171 -14.82 -6.91 -13.09
CA VAL A 171 -14.10 -6.74 -11.84
C VAL A 171 -12.83 -5.94 -12.04
N VAL A 172 -12.53 -5.04 -11.08
CA VAL A 172 -11.24 -4.38 -10.93
C VAL A 172 -10.63 -4.85 -9.60
N THR A 173 -9.39 -5.26 -9.62
CA THR A 173 -8.60 -5.59 -8.42
C THR A 173 -7.13 -5.38 -8.74
N PRO A 174 -6.26 -5.03 -7.79
CA PRO A 174 -4.84 -4.88 -8.12
C PRO A 174 -4.16 -6.21 -8.45
N ASN A 175 -2.95 -6.13 -9.00
CA ASN A 175 -2.14 -7.32 -9.29
C ASN A 175 -1.58 -7.92 -7.98
N PRO A 176 -1.74 -9.23 -7.70
CA PRO A 176 -1.31 -9.85 -6.44
C PRO A 176 0.21 -10.03 -6.31
N PHE A 177 0.98 -9.80 -7.38
CA PHE A 177 2.44 -9.93 -7.35
C PHE A 177 3.17 -8.63 -7.03
N SER A 178 2.48 -7.49 -7.16
CA SER A 178 2.94 -6.18 -6.68
C SER A 178 2.21 -5.73 -5.42
N SER A 179 0.90 -5.96 -5.34
CA SER A 179 0.00 -5.41 -4.33
C SER A 179 -0.43 -6.43 -3.26
N GLY A 180 -0.14 -6.15 -2.01
CA GLY A 180 -0.66 -6.93 -0.89
C GLY A 180 -2.19 -6.85 -0.77
N SER A 181 -2.82 -5.74 -1.18
CA SER A 181 -4.29 -5.64 -1.14
C SER A 181 -4.98 -6.63 -2.08
N ALA A 182 -4.39 -6.93 -3.23
CA ALA A 182 -4.90 -7.96 -4.12
C ALA A 182 -4.88 -9.36 -3.48
N ARG A 183 -3.85 -9.67 -2.69
CA ARG A 183 -3.77 -10.95 -1.96
C ARG A 183 -4.89 -11.08 -0.94
N TRP A 184 -5.21 -10.00 -0.23
CA TRP A 184 -6.38 -9.97 0.66
C TRP A 184 -7.68 -10.20 -0.11
N ASN A 185 -7.87 -9.55 -1.27
CA ASN A 185 -9.06 -9.68 -2.10
C ASN A 185 -9.25 -11.13 -2.58
N ILE A 186 -8.21 -11.76 -3.09
CA ILE A 186 -8.21 -13.14 -3.56
C ILE A 186 -8.51 -14.11 -2.42
N MET A 187 -7.83 -13.94 -1.27
CA MET A 187 -8.06 -14.80 -0.12
C MET A 187 -9.45 -14.60 0.52
N ALA A 188 -10.05 -13.43 0.34
CA ALA A 188 -11.44 -13.20 0.77
C ALA A 188 -12.44 -14.00 -0.09
N ILE A 189 -12.25 -14.05 -1.41
CA ILE A 189 -13.06 -14.88 -2.31
C ILE A 189 -12.89 -16.35 -1.95
N TYR A 190 -11.64 -16.82 -1.86
CA TYR A 190 -11.31 -18.20 -1.52
C TYR A 190 -11.93 -18.63 -0.18
N GLY A 191 -11.72 -17.80 0.84
CA GLY A 191 -12.23 -18.08 2.19
C GLY A 191 -13.75 -18.04 2.27
N ALA A 192 -14.41 -17.14 1.56
CA ALA A 192 -15.86 -17.05 1.51
C ALA A 192 -16.49 -18.31 0.88
N ALA A 193 -15.92 -18.82 -0.21
CA ALA A 193 -16.38 -20.07 -0.82
C ALA A 193 -16.25 -21.25 0.16
N LEU A 194 -15.16 -21.35 0.92
CA LEU A 194 -15.00 -22.36 1.97
C LEU A 194 -16.04 -22.20 3.11
N GLU A 195 -16.39 -20.96 3.50
CA GLU A 195 -17.45 -20.71 4.49
C GLU A 195 -18.82 -21.12 3.99
N GLU A 196 -19.07 -21.08 2.70
CA GLU A 196 -20.29 -21.57 2.04
C GLU A 196 -20.32 -23.11 1.91
N GLY A 197 -19.23 -23.80 2.24
CA GLY A 197 -19.12 -25.25 2.25
C GLY A 197 -18.47 -25.86 1.02
N ASP A 198 -17.89 -25.03 0.15
CA ASP A 198 -17.11 -25.48 -1.01
C ASP A 198 -15.83 -26.19 -0.55
N SER A 199 -15.35 -27.13 -1.37
CA SER A 199 -14.02 -27.72 -1.20
C SER A 199 -12.94 -26.74 -1.63
N GLU A 200 -11.68 -26.97 -1.22
CA GLU A 200 -10.54 -26.13 -1.63
C GLU A 200 -10.43 -25.99 -3.16
N ALA A 201 -10.70 -27.07 -3.90
CA ALA A 201 -10.69 -27.05 -5.36
C ALA A 201 -11.81 -26.14 -5.94
N GLN A 202 -13.00 -26.18 -5.35
CA GLN A 202 -14.11 -25.30 -5.77
C GLN A 202 -13.86 -23.86 -5.37
N ALA A 203 -13.28 -23.62 -4.19
CA ALA A 203 -12.89 -22.29 -3.76
C ALA A 203 -11.81 -21.67 -4.67
N LEU A 204 -10.86 -22.48 -5.15
CA LEU A 204 -9.88 -22.03 -6.14
C LEU A 204 -10.51 -21.75 -7.51
N GLU A 205 -11.52 -22.53 -7.92
CA GLU A 205 -12.29 -22.27 -9.14
C GLU A 205 -13.11 -20.97 -9.02
N ALA A 206 -13.66 -20.67 -7.84
CA ALA A 206 -14.31 -19.40 -7.57
C ALA A 206 -13.36 -18.21 -7.77
N VAL A 207 -12.13 -18.31 -7.23
CA VAL A 207 -11.06 -17.32 -7.48
C VAL A 207 -10.80 -17.17 -8.97
N LYS A 208 -10.58 -18.30 -9.69
CA LYS A 208 -10.34 -18.28 -11.13
C LYS A 208 -11.47 -17.59 -11.89
N THR A 209 -12.71 -17.95 -11.60
CA THR A 209 -13.89 -17.36 -12.26
C THR A 209 -13.96 -15.83 -12.07
N VAL A 210 -13.63 -15.32 -10.88
CA VAL A 210 -13.59 -13.87 -10.63
C VAL A 210 -12.42 -13.22 -11.36
N LEU A 211 -11.25 -13.86 -11.40
CA LEU A 211 -10.08 -13.37 -12.14
C LEU A 211 -10.31 -13.35 -13.66
N GLU A 212 -11.05 -14.32 -14.21
CA GLU A 212 -11.47 -14.33 -15.63
C GLU A 212 -12.38 -13.13 -15.99
N LYS A 213 -13.12 -12.59 -15.01
CA LYS A 213 -13.96 -11.39 -15.18
C LYS A 213 -13.24 -10.09 -14.83
N THR A 214 -11.97 -10.17 -14.46
CA THR A 214 -11.18 -9.01 -14.10
C THR A 214 -10.72 -8.28 -15.35
N VAL A 215 -11.21 -7.05 -15.53
CA VAL A 215 -10.91 -6.21 -16.70
C VAL A 215 -9.71 -5.31 -16.51
N ALA A 216 -9.29 -5.06 -15.25
CA ALA A 216 -8.11 -4.28 -14.92
C ALA A 216 -7.43 -4.80 -13.65
N GLN A 217 -6.09 -4.93 -13.71
CA GLN A 217 -5.24 -5.33 -12.58
C GLN A 217 -4.06 -4.34 -12.43
N PRO A 218 -4.31 -3.10 -11.95
CA PRO A 218 -3.24 -2.13 -11.72
C PRO A 218 -2.27 -2.55 -10.61
N GLY A 219 -1.13 -1.86 -10.51
CA GLY A 219 -0.06 -2.24 -9.59
C GLY A 219 -0.39 -2.09 -8.11
N SER A 220 -1.31 -1.19 -7.72
CA SER A 220 -1.63 -0.91 -6.33
C SER A 220 -3.14 -0.78 -6.08
N GLY A 221 -3.56 -0.82 -4.79
CA GLY A 221 -4.95 -0.61 -4.40
C GLY A 221 -5.45 0.78 -4.81
N ARG A 222 -4.64 1.82 -4.64
CA ARG A 222 -4.98 3.19 -5.06
C ARG A 222 -5.16 3.31 -6.57
N ASP A 223 -4.28 2.66 -7.35
CA ASP A 223 -4.41 2.66 -8.81
C ASP A 223 -5.65 1.90 -9.27
N ALA A 224 -6.01 0.81 -8.58
CA ALA A 224 -7.24 0.06 -8.86
C ALA A 224 -8.49 0.90 -8.57
N PHE A 225 -8.51 1.65 -7.46
CA PHE A 225 -9.58 2.60 -7.19
C PHE A 225 -9.65 3.69 -8.26
N SER A 226 -8.50 4.23 -8.68
CA SER A 226 -8.44 5.26 -9.73
C SER A 226 -8.96 4.75 -11.07
N ALA A 227 -8.61 3.52 -11.46
CA ALA A 227 -9.11 2.88 -12.68
C ALA A 227 -10.64 2.71 -12.63
N PHE A 228 -11.17 2.19 -11.52
CA PHE A 228 -12.60 2.04 -11.30
C PHE A 228 -13.35 3.39 -11.36
N SER A 229 -12.85 4.43 -10.67
CA SER A 229 -13.43 5.79 -10.68
C SER A 229 -13.40 6.43 -12.09
N GLN A 230 -12.48 6.02 -12.95
CA GLN A 230 -12.42 6.44 -14.36
C GLN A 230 -13.31 5.62 -15.27
N GLY A 231 -14.04 4.64 -14.74
CA GLY A 231 -15.04 3.85 -15.46
C GLY A 231 -14.48 2.54 -16.02
N GLU A 232 -13.32 2.06 -15.56
CA GLU A 232 -12.87 0.71 -15.84
C GLU A 232 -13.62 -0.27 -14.94
N GLY A 233 -14.39 -1.17 -15.51
CA GLY A 233 -15.22 -2.12 -14.80
C GLY A 233 -16.42 -1.50 -14.08
N ASN A 234 -17.16 -2.33 -13.36
CA ASN A 234 -18.36 -1.94 -12.62
C ASN A 234 -18.38 -2.48 -11.17
N VAL A 235 -17.34 -3.23 -10.80
CA VAL A 235 -17.09 -3.76 -9.45
C VAL A 235 -15.61 -3.59 -9.11
N LEU A 236 -15.31 -3.08 -7.92
CA LEU A 236 -13.94 -3.03 -7.38
C LEU A 236 -13.87 -3.85 -6.09
N LEU A 237 -12.91 -4.75 -6.01
CA LEU A 237 -12.53 -5.38 -4.76
C LEU A 237 -11.51 -4.49 -4.04
N THR A 238 -11.83 -4.08 -2.81
CA THR A 238 -11.01 -3.12 -2.08
C THR A 238 -11.17 -3.26 -0.56
N TYR A 239 -10.50 -2.38 0.17
CA TYR A 239 -10.62 -2.23 1.62
C TYR A 239 -11.82 -1.37 2.00
N GLU A 240 -12.42 -1.66 3.14
CA GLU A 240 -13.55 -0.88 3.67
C GLU A 240 -13.20 0.61 3.84
N ASN A 241 -11.99 0.94 4.30
CA ASN A 241 -11.55 2.33 4.45
C ASN A 241 -11.51 3.11 3.12
N GLU A 242 -11.14 2.47 2.01
CA GLU A 242 -11.19 3.10 0.69
C GLU A 242 -12.63 3.37 0.25
N ALA A 243 -13.52 2.41 0.47
CA ALA A 243 -14.93 2.55 0.16
C ALA A 243 -15.60 3.66 0.99
N ILE A 244 -15.33 3.71 2.30
CA ILE A 244 -15.82 4.77 3.20
C ILE A 244 -15.29 6.13 2.75
N LYS A 245 -14.02 6.21 2.35
CA LYS A 245 -13.44 7.47 1.84
C LYS A 245 -14.13 7.91 0.57
N ALA A 246 -14.33 7.03 -0.39
CA ALA A 246 -15.01 7.33 -1.65
C ALA A 246 -16.43 7.90 -1.42
N GLU A 247 -17.22 7.28 -0.54
CA GLU A 247 -18.55 7.79 -0.18
C GLU A 247 -18.50 9.17 0.49
N LYS A 248 -17.51 9.39 1.38
CA LYS A 248 -17.31 10.70 2.05
C LYS A 248 -16.90 11.81 1.07
N GLU A 249 -16.13 11.48 0.06
CA GLU A 249 -15.70 12.40 -1.01
C GLU A 249 -16.80 12.65 -2.04
N GLY A 250 -17.91 11.92 -1.95
CA GLY A 250 -19.11 12.13 -2.79
C GLY A 250 -19.04 11.44 -4.14
N GLU A 251 -18.20 10.43 -4.28
CA GLU A 251 -18.18 9.56 -5.45
C GLU A 251 -19.53 8.86 -5.62
N ASP A 252 -19.94 8.61 -6.86
CA ASP A 252 -21.21 7.92 -7.16
C ASP A 252 -21.09 6.40 -7.01
N VAL A 253 -20.75 5.98 -5.80
CA VAL A 253 -20.50 4.59 -5.42
C VAL A 253 -21.28 4.21 -4.16
N GLU A 254 -21.38 2.92 -3.91
CA GLU A 254 -21.74 2.32 -2.63
C GLU A 254 -20.95 1.02 -2.44
N TYR A 255 -20.82 0.56 -1.22
CA TYR A 255 -20.10 -0.67 -0.98
C TYR A 255 -20.95 -1.71 -0.25
N VAL A 256 -20.59 -2.95 -0.50
CA VAL A 256 -21.19 -4.14 0.12
C VAL A 256 -20.14 -4.80 1.01
N ILE A 257 -20.47 -4.99 2.28
CA ILE A 257 -19.71 -5.89 3.15
C ILE A 257 -20.27 -7.29 2.93
N PRO A 258 -19.51 -8.21 2.31
CA PRO A 258 -20.00 -9.58 2.10
C PRO A 258 -20.30 -10.28 3.42
N PRO A 259 -21.31 -11.18 3.48
CA PRO A 259 -21.62 -11.94 4.68
C PRO A 259 -20.44 -12.76 5.23
N ALA A 260 -19.62 -13.30 4.33
CA ALA A 260 -18.34 -13.94 4.60
C ALA A 260 -17.23 -13.10 3.98
N THR A 261 -16.29 -12.63 4.79
CA THR A 261 -15.15 -11.84 4.31
C THR A 261 -13.95 -11.96 5.26
N LEU A 262 -12.79 -11.54 4.76
CA LEU A 262 -11.52 -11.64 5.44
C LEU A 262 -11.20 -10.34 6.21
N LYS A 263 -10.77 -10.50 7.47
CA LYS A 263 -10.19 -9.43 8.26
C LYS A 263 -8.82 -9.08 7.70
N ILE A 264 -8.62 -7.82 7.42
CA ILE A 264 -7.34 -7.24 6.99
C ILE A 264 -6.62 -6.72 8.23
N GLU A 265 -5.35 -7.05 8.38
CA GLU A 265 -4.46 -6.57 9.44
C GLU A 265 -3.21 -5.98 8.80
N THR A 266 -2.98 -4.68 9.02
CA THR A 266 -1.90 -3.94 8.36
C THR A 266 -0.71 -3.76 9.31
N PRO A 267 0.44 -4.43 9.07
CA PRO A 267 1.59 -4.39 9.95
C PRO A 267 2.37 -3.08 9.82
N ILE A 268 2.86 -2.58 10.96
CA ILE A 268 3.70 -1.39 11.06
C ILE A 268 4.89 -1.65 12.00
N ALA A 269 6.04 -1.11 11.65
CA ALA A 269 7.24 -1.20 12.49
C ALA A 269 8.19 -0.04 12.26
N VAL A 270 9.08 0.20 13.22
CA VAL A 270 10.26 1.05 13.05
C VAL A 270 11.41 0.22 12.50
N THR A 271 12.22 0.81 11.66
CA THR A 271 13.46 0.19 11.20
C THR A 271 14.58 0.37 12.22
N LYS A 272 15.59 -0.49 12.20
CA LYS A 272 16.72 -0.43 13.14
C LYS A 272 17.61 0.81 12.95
N GLU A 273 17.55 1.46 11.79
CA GLU A 273 18.32 2.67 11.46
C GLU A 273 17.52 3.95 11.64
N ALA A 274 16.28 3.85 12.12
CA ALA A 274 15.41 4.98 12.33
C ALA A 274 15.98 5.96 13.38
N PRO A 275 15.74 7.27 13.23
CA PRO A 275 16.17 8.25 14.24
C PRO A 275 15.35 8.10 15.53
N GLU A 276 16.01 7.58 16.57
CA GLU A 276 15.42 7.49 17.91
C GLU A 276 15.59 8.81 18.71
N PRO A 277 14.63 9.15 19.61
CA PRO A 277 13.39 8.40 19.91
C PRO A 277 12.22 8.70 18.95
N ALA A 278 12.36 9.65 18.02
CA ALA A 278 11.25 10.21 17.24
C ALA A 278 10.44 9.17 16.46
N ALA A 279 11.10 8.15 15.91
CA ALA A 279 10.39 7.10 15.16
C ALA A 279 9.53 6.22 16.10
N GLU A 280 10.07 5.86 17.27
CA GLU A 280 9.35 5.11 18.29
C GLU A 280 8.20 5.93 18.90
N ASP A 281 8.41 7.22 19.14
CA ASP A 281 7.38 8.12 19.64
C ASP A 281 6.22 8.25 18.64
N PHE A 282 6.54 8.37 17.34
CA PHE A 282 5.53 8.40 16.29
C PHE A 282 4.76 7.08 16.21
N LEU A 283 5.44 5.94 16.23
CA LEU A 283 4.80 4.62 16.22
C LEU A 283 3.88 4.42 17.44
N ASN A 284 4.36 4.78 18.63
CA ASN A 284 3.57 4.68 19.86
C ASN A 284 2.36 5.63 19.84
N TRP A 285 2.51 6.84 19.27
CA TRP A 285 1.40 7.77 19.13
C TRP A 285 0.35 7.25 18.14
N LEU A 286 0.74 6.60 17.03
CA LEU A 286 -0.20 5.96 16.12
C LEU A 286 -1.06 4.88 16.81
N TRP A 287 -0.54 4.24 17.88
CA TRP A 287 -1.28 3.29 18.71
C TRP A 287 -1.96 3.91 19.94
N SER A 288 -1.80 5.21 20.18
CA SER A 288 -2.53 5.91 21.24
C SER A 288 -4.02 6.01 20.92
N ASP A 289 -4.82 6.36 21.92
CA ASP A 289 -6.26 6.57 21.70
C ASP A 289 -6.48 7.70 20.68
N GLU A 290 -5.72 8.79 20.73
CA GLU A 290 -5.78 9.90 19.76
C GLU A 290 -5.45 9.43 18.33
N GLY A 291 -4.33 8.75 18.14
CA GLY A 291 -3.95 8.23 16.81
C GLY A 291 -4.98 7.25 16.26
N GLN A 292 -5.51 6.37 17.11
CA GLN A 292 -6.52 5.39 16.71
C GLN A 292 -7.90 6.02 16.44
N GLU A 293 -8.28 7.09 17.13
CA GLU A 293 -9.49 7.87 16.82
C GLU A 293 -9.36 8.55 15.45
N LEU A 294 -8.19 9.14 15.15
CA LEU A 294 -7.93 9.73 13.83
C LEU A 294 -7.96 8.69 12.70
N TRP A 295 -7.41 7.50 12.93
CA TRP A 295 -7.56 6.39 11.99
C TRP A 295 -9.04 6.06 11.74
N ALA A 296 -9.83 5.94 12.81
CA ALA A 296 -11.25 5.59 12.74
C ALA A 296 -12.09 6.68 12.03
N GLU A 297 -11.80 7.95 12.28
CA GLU A 297 -12.44 9.08 11.59
C GLU A 297 -12.19 9.05 10.08
N ASN A 298 -11.08 8.43 9.64
CA ASN A 298 -10.73 8.25 8.24
C ASN A 298 -11.08 6.88 7.66
N GLY A 299 -11.94 6.12 8.36
CA GLY A 299 -12.51 4.88 7.84
C GLY A 299 -11.73 3.61 8.16
N TYR A 300 -10.64 3.69 8.90
CA TYR A 300 -9.85 2.54 9.33
C TYR A 300 -10.42 1.96 10.63
N ARG A 301 -10.53 0.65 10.72
CA ARG A 301 -10.94 -0.03 11.96
C ARG A 301 -9.80 0.06 12.98
N PRO A 302 -10.01 0.68 14.16
CA PRO A 302 -8.96 0.77 15.16
C PRO A 302 -8.66 -0.60 15.76
N VAL A 303 -7.38 -0.87 16.08
CA VAL A 303 -6.98 -2.10 16.79
C VAL A 303 -7.54 -2.19 18.21
N ASN A 304 -8.00 -1.06 18.76
CA ASN A 304 -8.79 -0.99 19.97
C ASN A 304 -10.27 -0.69 19.61
N PRO A 305 -11.12 -1.70 19.42
CA PRO A 305 -12.50 -1.49 18.95
C PRO A 305 -13.41 -0.77 19.98
N LYS A 306 -12.91 -0.53 21.21
CA LYS A 306 -13.67 0.22 22.23
C LYS A 306 -13.68 1.73 21.98
N LEU A 307 -12.85 2.23 21.10
CA LEU A 307 -12.74 3.66 20.78
C LEU A 307 -13.86 4.15 19.84
N VAL A 308 -14.62 3.25 19.24
CA VAL A 308 -15.63 3.60 18.22
C VAL A 308 -16.98 2.95 18.54
N ASP A 309 -18.06 3.56 18.03
CA ASP A 309 -19.38 2.91 18.05
C ASP A 309 -19.33 1.66 17.15
N PRO A 310 -19.73 0.48 17.63
CA PRO A 310 -19.79 -0.74 16.81
C PRO A 310 -20.62 -0.62 15.54
N LYS A 311 -21.48 0.39 15.44
CA LYS A 311 -22.25 0.68 14.23
C LYS A 311 -21.42 1.32 13.12
N GLN A 312 -20.31 1.97 13.46
CA GLN A 312 -19.43 2.57 12.50
C GLN A 312 -18.71 1.51 11.64
N PHE A 313 -18.37 0.40 12.29
CA PHE A 313 -17.70 -0.73 11.64
C PHE A 313 -18.43 -2.04 11.95
N PRO A 314 -19.52 -2.34 11.23
CA PRO A 314 -20.30 -3.56 11.48
C PRO A 314 -19.42 -4.81 11.27
N THR A 315 -19.54 -5.75 12.18
CA THR A 315 -18.84 -7.04 12.05
C THR A 315 -19.60 -7.94 11.09
N PRO A 316 -18.98 -8.44 10.03
CA PRO A 316 -19.58 -9.41 9.12
C PRO A 316 -19.97 -10.69 9.85
N PRO A 317 -21.09 -11.36 9.50
CA PRO A 317 -21.52 -12.59 10.14
C PRO A 317 -20.47 -13.71 10.19
N GLN A 318 -19.69 -13.85 9.12
CA GLN A 318 -18.61 -14.80 8.95
C GLN A 318 -17.30 -14.06 8.65
N LEU A 319 -16.79 -13.36 9.65
CA LEU A 319 -15.48 -12.73 9.59
C LEU A 319 -14.40 -13.77 9.91
N PHE A 320 -13.50 -14.02 8.97
CA PHE A 320 -12.38 -14.94 9.17
C PHE A 320 -11.03 -14.21 9.04
N GLU A 321 -9.98 -14.83 9.57
CA GLU A 321 -8.62 -14.30 9.60
C GLU A 321 -7.70 -15.14 8.72
N ILE A 322 -6.59 -14.56 8.28
CA ILE A 322 -5.58 -15.24 7.46
C ILE A 322 -4.95 -16.45 8.19
N SER A 323 -4.96 -16.44 9.51
CA SER A 323 -4.53 -17.57 10.37
C SER A 323 -5.28 -18.86 10.09
N LYS A 324 -6.52 -18.78 9.58
CA LYS A 324 -7.31 -19.95 9.13
C LYS A 324 -6.61 -20.73 8.02
N PHE A 325 -5.81 -20.08 7.21
CA PHE A 325 -5.07 -20.67 6.09
C PHE A 325 -3.60 -20.96 6.44
N GLY A 326 -3.21 -20.79 7.70
CA GLY A 326 -1.84 -21.03 8.18
C GLY A 326 -0.96 -19.77 8.25
N GLY A 327 -1.56 -18.58 8.07
CA GLY A 327 -0.84 -17.31 8.07
C GLY A 327 -0.21 -16.95 6.72
N TRP A 328 0.35 -15.74 6.62
CA TRP A 328 0.87 -15.20 5.37
C TRP A 328 2.04 -16.00 4.80
N GLY A 329 2.94 -16.53 5.60
CA GLY A 329 4.04 -17.37 5.09
C GLY A 329 3.50 -18.52 4.24
N LYS A 330 2.62 -19.36 4.83
CA LYS A 330 2.01 -20.48 4.11
C LYS A 330 1.14 -20.04 2.91
N VAL A 331 0.37 -18.97 3.07
CA VAL A 331 -0.47 -18.46 1.99
C VAL A 331 0.37 -17.95 0.82
N ASN A 332 1.46 -17.25 1.09
CA ASN A 332 2.37 -16.79 0.04
C ASN A 332 2.99 -17.96 -0.72
N ASP A 333 3.44 -19.00 -0.02
CA ASP A 333 4.01 -20.20 -0.64
C ASP A 333 2.98 -20.96 -1.50
N ASP A 334 1.79 -21.23 -0.95
CA ASP A 334 0.80 -22.10 -1.61
C ASP A 334 0.06 -21.40 -2.77
N PHE A 335 -0.15 -20.08 -2.66
CA PHE A 335 -0.99 -19.34 -3.60
C PHE A 335 -0.20 -18.36 -4.49
N PHE A 336 0.81 -17.69 -3.95
CA PHE A 336 1.44 -16.53 -4.60
C PHE A 336 2.94 -16.72 -4.90
N ASP A 337 3.52 -17.91 -4.65
CA ASP A 337 4.84 -18.23 -5.17
C ASP A 337 4.82 -18.17 -6.71
N GLU A 338 5.77 -17.45 -7.32
CA GLU A 338 5.74 -17.13 -8.76
C GLU A 338 5.80 -18.38 -9.66
N GLU A 339 6.41 -19.47 -9.18
CA GLU A 339 6.60 -20.71 -9.96
C GLU A 339 5.53 -21.76 -9.64
N THR A 340 5.20 -21.92 -8.37
CA THR A 340 4.42 -23.06 -7.87
C THR A 340 3.04 -22.69 -7.33
N GLY A 341 2.81 -21.42 -7.01
CA GLY A 341 1.58 -20.92 -6.43
C GLY A 341 0.35 -21.18 -7.30
N SER A 342 -0.77 -21.50 -6.65
CA SER A 342 -2.02 -21.79 -7.36
C SER A 342 -2.60 -20.57 -8.07
N VAL A 343 -2.51 -19.38 -7.46
CA VAL A 343 -2.95 -18.13 -8.09
C VAL A 343 -1.96 -17.70 -9.18
N ALA A 344 -0.66 -17.91 -8.99
CA ALA A 344 0.33 -17.64 -10.04
C ALA A 344 0.04 -18.45 -11.33
N LYS A 345 -0.36 -19.68 -11.18
CA LYS A 345 -0.76 -20.52 -12.34
C LYS A 345 -1.99 -19.98 -13.04
N ILE A 346 -3.01 -19.57 -12.28
CA ILE A 346 -4.23 -18.95 -12.84
C ILE A 346 -3.87 -17.67 -13.60
N GLU A 347 -3.12 -16.76 -12.99
CA GLU A 347 -2.75 -15.47 -13.61
C GLU A 347 -1.89 -15.69 -14.88
N ASN A 348 -0.96 -16.64 -14.85
CA ASN A 348 -0.18 -17.02 -16.04
C ASN A 348 -1.08 -17.58 -17.17
N GLU A 349 -2.10 -18.39 -16.84
CA GLU A 349 -3.08 -18.88 -17.82
C GLU A 349 -3.89 -17.72 -18.44
N LEU A 350 -4.17 -16.68 -17.66
CA LEU A 350 -4.88 -15.47 -18.10
C LEU A 350 -3.97 -14.44 -18.79
N GLY A 351 -2.65 -14.69 -18.83
CA GLY A 351 -1.68 -13.81 -19.47
C GLY A 351 -1.31 -12.58 -18.65
N VAL A 352 -1.55 -12.61 -17.35
CA VAL A 352 -1.19 -11.52 -16.40
C VAL A 352 0.22 -11.75 -15.87
N SER A 353 0.97 -10.66 -15.66
CA SER A 353 2.33 -10.74 -15.09
C SER A 353 2.31 -11.24 -13.66
N THR A 354 3.13 -12.26 -13.39
CA THR A 354 3.36 -12.81 -12.05
C THR A 354 4.74 -12.43 -11.49
N SER A 355 5.49 -11.60 -12.20
CA SER A 355 6.73 -11.00 -11.70
C SER A 355 6.43 -9.65 -11.05
N GLY A 356 6.85 -9.48 -9.80
CA GLY A 356 6.74 -8.25 -9.03
C GLY A 356 8.00 -7.41 -9.08
#